data_df1b7cd5ed285b4e06404e5cfed03226
#
_entry.id   df1b7cd5ed285b4e06404e5cfed03226
#
_cell.length_a   1.000
_cell.length_b   1.000
_cell.length_c   1.000
_cell.angle_alpha   90.00
_cell.angle_beta   90.00
_cell.angle_gamma   90.00
#
_symmetry.space_group_name_H-M   'P 1'
#
loop_
_entity.id
_entity.type
_entity.pdbx_description
1 polymer ?
#
loop_
_entity_poly.entity_id
_entity_poly.type
_entity_poly.pdbx_seq_one_letter_code
_entity_poly.pdbx_strand_id
1 'polypeptide(L)'
;ENIGIAENQGIEFMIGHQKSVNKDFSYSISGNFTYAKNNVVFSDEAPMAEEYQKAEGHPIGSSLRYKAIGIYSESDMADSNVPKRPGTMAGDIKIWDANGDGEINSLDRIRQDLTDIPQIVYGVNLGITWKQFDLSLLFQGQAKVINTIQETWVDPSSGGAGNLMQWWTEDMWTPENTDGTKPRLGTPNKINGTTFTNINAAFFKLKNAEIGYTLPVAVREKIGVANARVYLSGTNLFSFDHMRGMGIDPEATGSGYGGWALNPQRLINLGVNVSF
;
A
#
# COMPACT_ATOMS: atom_id res chain seq x y z
N GLU A 1 28.80 -20.57 -4.50
CA GLU A 1 28.16 -21.49 -3.54
C GLU A 1 26.70 -21.07 -3.36
N ASN A 2 25.81 -22.07 -3.20
CA ASN A 2 24.42 -21.84 -2.86
C ASN A 2 24.32 -21.71 -1.34
N ILE A 3 24.14 -20.48 -0.85
CA ILE A 3 24.14 -20.14 0.58
C ILE A 3 22.74 -19.88 1.15
N GLY A 4 21.69 -20.21 0.39
CA GLY A 4 20.30 -20.04 0.84
C GLY A 4 19.31 -20.86 0.05
N ILE A 5 18.21 -21.20 0.71
CA ILE A 5 17.05 -21.88 0.13
C ILE A 5 15.81 -21.05 0.44
N ALA A 6 15.04 -20.77 -0.57
CA ALA A 6 13.74 -20.11 -0.42
C ALA A 6 12.66 -20.91 -1.16
N GLU A 7 11.46 -20.86 -0.65
CA GLU A 7 10.28 -21.44 -1.27
C GLU A 7 9.22 -20.37 -1.52
N ASN A 8 8.36 -20.61 -2.48
CA ASN A 8 7.17 -19.81 -2.72
C ASN A 8 5.96 -20.71 -2.86
N GLN A 9 4.90 -20.44 -2.12
CA GLN A 9 3.67 -21.19 -2.14
C GLN A 9 2.49 -20.26 -2.36
N GLY A 10 1.49 -20.73 -3.10
CA GLY A 10 0.35 -19.88 -3.38
C GLY A 10 -0.81 -20.60 -4.05
N ILE A 11 -1.87 -19.84 -4.24
CA ILE A 11 -3.07 -20.27 -4.96
C ILE A 11 -3.43 -19.16 -5.94
N GLU A 12 -3.69 -19.55 -7.17
CA GLU A 12 -4.25 -18.68 -8.20
C GLU A 12 -5.64 -19.17 -8.59
N PHE A 13 -6.56 -18.24 -8.71
CA PHE A 13 -7.92 -18.53 -9.08
C PHE A 13 -8.39 -17.52 -10.12
N MET A 14 -9.01 -18.02 -11.19
CA MET A 14 -9.66 -17.22 -12.20
C MET A 14 -11.05 -17.76 -12.49
N ILE A 15 -12.04 -16.88 -12.53
CA ILE A 15 -13.40 -17.19 -12.90
C ILE A 15 -13.91 -16.17 -13.89
N GLY A 16 -14.69 -16.64 -14.87
CA GLY A 16 -15.34 -15.76 -15.84
C GLY A 16 -16.70 -16.29 -16.22
N HIS A 17 -17.61 -15.38 -16.44
CA HIS A 17 -18.94 -15.66 -16.97
C HIS A 17 -19.34 -14.60 -18.00
N GLN A 18 -19.85 -15.05 -19.12
CA GLN A 18 -20.35 -14.19 -20.18
C GLN A 18 -21.68 -14.72 -20.68
N LYS A 19 -22.64 -13.82 -20.88
CA LYS A 19 -23.95 -14.19 -21.36
C LYS A 19 -24.58 -13.10 -22.24
N SER A 20 -25.07 -13.48 -23.43
CA SER A 20 -26.04 -12.71 -24.18
C SER A 20 -27.44 -13.12 -23.72
N VAL A 21 -28.11 -12.26 -22.97
CA VAL A 21 -29.42 -12.54 -22.37
C VAL A 21 -30.49 -12.44 -23.45
N ASN A 22 -30.38 -11.45 -24.32
CA ASN A 22 -31.22 -11.24 -25.51
C ASN A 22 -30.45 -10.40 -26.54
N LYS A 23 -31.11 -10.01 -27.64
CA LYS A 23 -30.49 -9.21 -28.71
C LYS A 23 -30.02 -7.82 -28.28
N ASP A 24 -30.58 -7.29 -27.19
CA ASP A 24 -30.34 -5.93 -26.74
C ASP A 24 -29.45 -5.88 -25.47
N PHE A 25 -29.23 -7.03 -24.79
CA PHE A 25 -28.50 -7.06 -23.53
C PHE A 25 -27.53 -8.23 -23.42
N SER A 26 -26.28 -7.91 -23.17
CA SER A 26 -25.24 -8.87 -22.81
C SER A 26 -24.37 -8.35 -21.66
N TYR A 27 -23.77 -9.25 -20.93
CA TYR A 27 -22.80 -8.91 -19.89
C TYR A 27 -21.65 -9.90 -19.83
N SER A 28 -20.55 -9.45 -19.33
CA SER A 28 -19.39 -10.26 -18.96
C SER A 28 -18.89 -9.86 -17.57
N ILE A 29 -18.53 -10.82 -16.78
CA ILE A 29 -17.84 -10.63 -15.51
C ILE A 29 -16.68 -11.61 -15.44
N SER A 30 -15.52 -11.13 -15.07
CA SER A 30 -14.38 -12.00 -14.77
C SER A 30 -13.63 -11.49 -13.56
N GLY A 31 -13.07 -12.41 -12.81
CA GLY A 31 -12.27 -12.08 -11.64
C GLY A 31 -11.05 -12.99 -11.58
N ASN A 32 -9.96 -12.44 -11.08
CA ASN A 32 -8.76 -13.17 -10.73
C ASN A 32 -8.37 -12.86 -9.28
N PHE A 33 -7.80 -13.84 -8.64
CA PHE A 33 -7.27 -13.75 -7.28
C PHE A 33 -5.99 -14.57 -7.20
N THR A 34 -4.95 -13.96 -6.67
CA THR A 34 -3.67 -14.62 -6.42
C THR A 34 -3.30 -14.41 -4.96
N TYR A 35 -2.98 -15.47 -4.27
CA TYR A 35 -2.28 -15.45 -2.99
C TYR A 35 -0.96 -16.16 -3.16
N ALA A 36 0.15 -15.50 -2.88
CA ALA A 36 1.48 -16.09 -2.89
C ALA A 36 2.29 -15.59 -1.69
N LYS A 37 2.93 -16.51 -0.99
CA LYS A 37 3.83 -16.21 0.12
C LYS A 37 5.16 -16.91 -0.14
N ASN A 38 6.23 -16.15 -0.17
CA ASN A 38 7.58 -16.70 -0.16
C ASN A 38 8.12 -16.81 1.27
N ASN A 39 9.06 -17.70 1.48
CA ASN A 39 9.66 -17.99 2.76
C ASN A 39 11.13 -18.39 2.58
N VAL A 40 12.00 -17.84 3.40
CA VAL A 40 13.39 -18.29 3.52
C VAL A 40 13.38 -19.58 4.35
N VAL A 41 13.72 -20.70 3.72
CA VAL A 41 13.80 -22.00 4.39
C VAL A 41 15.12 -22.18 5.09
N PHE A 42 16.19 -21.70 4.47
CA PHE A 42 17.56 -21.74 5.01
C PHE A 42 18.33 -20.52 4.52
N SER A 43 19.13 -19.95 5.39
CA SER A 43 20.07 -18.88 5.08
C SER A 43 21.35 -19.08 5.87
N ASP A 44 22.50 -19.02 5.17
CA ASP A 44 23.81 -19.03 5.84
C ASP A 44 24.09 -17.62 6.40
N GLU A 45 23.29 -17.22 7.37
CA GLU A 45 23.46 -15.94 8.07
C GLU A 45 24.26 -16.10 9.38
N ALA A 46 24.87 -14.99 9.82
CA ALA A 46 25.53 -14.98 11.12
C ALA A 46 24.55 -15.35 12.22
N PRO A 47 24.97 -16.10 13.26
CA PRO A 47 24.08 -16.46 14.37
C PRO A 47 23.40 -15.22 14.98
N MET A 48 22.07 -15.25 15.02
CA MET A 48 21.28 -14.23 15.70
C MET A 48 21.13 -14.59 17.18
N ALA A 49 21.06 -13.56 18.03
CA ALA A 49 20.89 -13.77 19.47
C ALA A 49 19.52 -14.35 19.83
N GLU A 50 18.51 -13.93 19.05
CA GLU A 50 17.12 -14.32 19.27
C GLU A 50 16.53 -14.98 18.00
N GLU A 51 15.72 -16.02 18.19
CA GLU A 51 15.11 -16.77 17.10
C GLU A 51 14.23 -15.90 16.19
N TYR A 52 13.49 -14.95 16.76
CA TYR A 52 12.62 -14.03 16.02
C TYR A 52 13.38 -13.00 15.16
N GLN A 53 14.70 -12.99 15.22
CA GLN A 53 15.57 -12.13 14.41
C GLN A 53 16.04 -12.81 13.13
N LYS A 54 15.96 -14.13 13.05
CA LYS A 54 16.42 -14.91 11.90
C LYS A 54 15.65 -14.55 10.63
N ALA A 55 16.31 -14.69 9.48
CA ALA A 55 15.64 -14.58 8.18
C ALA A 55 14.79 -15.83 7.86
N GLU A 56 15.20 -16.98 8.39
CA GLU A 56 14.47 -18.23 8.24
C GLU A 56 13.06 -18.13 8.81
N GLY A 57 12.08 -18.65 8.09
CA GLY A 57 10.67 -18.55 8.44
C GLY A 57 9.98 -17.24 7.98
N HIS A 58 10.73 -16.30 7.43
CA HIS A 58 10.22 -14.98 7.01
C HIS A 58 10.36 -14.77 5.49
N PRO A 59 9.61 -13.82 4.92
CA PRO A 59 9.71 -13.50 3.50
C PRO A 59 11.11 -12.97 3.10
N ILE A 60 11.51 -13.25 1.86
CA ILE A 60 12.68 -12.62 1.25
C ILE A 60 12.49 -11.10 1.29
N GLY A 61 13.54 -10.37 1.69
CA GLY A 61 13.47 -8.92 1.83
C GLY A 61 12.80 -8.43 3.12
N SER A 62 12.42 -9.35 4.01
CA SER A 62 11.94 -8.98 5.35
C SER A 62 13.00 -8.18 6.11
N SER A 63 12.59 -7.11 6.78
CA SER A 63 13.47 -6.23 7.53
C SER A 63 13.40 -6.50 9.03
N LEU A 64 14.53 -6.30 9.71
CA LEU A 64 14.64 -6.29 11.19
C LEU A 64 14.31 -4.89 11.70
N ARG A 65 13.20 -4.74 12.45
CA ARG A 65 12.75 -3.46 12.96
C ARG A 65 12.29 -3.54 14.41
N TYR A 66 12.38 -2.42 15.10
CA TYR A 66 11.73 -2.25 16.39
C TYR A 66 10.22 -2.11 16.20
N LYS A 67 9.44 -2.89 16.93
CA LYS A 67 7.98 -2.78 16.90
C LYS A 67 7.54 -1.56 17.68
N ALA A 68 6.98 -0.57 16.99
CA ALA A 68 6.34 0.58 17.61
C ALA A 68 4.99 0.16 18.22
N ILE A 69 4.74 0.54 19.46
CA ILE A 69 3.49 0.26 20.20
C ILE A 69 2.76 1.52 20.64
N GLY A 70 3.20 2.69 20.19
CA GLY A 70 2.59 3.97 20.50
C GLY A 70 3.62 5.08 20.65
N ILE A 71 3.25 6.08 21.43
CA ILE A 71 4.07 7.25 21.78
C ILE A 71 4.22 7.25 23.31
N TYR A 72 5.42 7.52 23.81
CA TYR A 72 5.64 7.67 25.25
C TYR A 72 4.88 8.88 25.79
N SER A 73 4.04 8.64 26.80
CA SER A 73 3.37 9.69 27.57
C SER A 73 4.26 10.21 28.72
N GLU A 74 3.87 11.31 29.33
CA GLU A 74 4.52 11.79 30.57
C GLU A 74 4.42 10.75 31.70
N SER A 75 3.30 10.02 31.79
CA SER A 75 3.14 8.94 32.77
C SER A 75 4.08 7.76 32.50
N ASP A 76 4.30 7.40 31.21
CA ASP A 76 5.30 6.39 30.86
C ASP A 76 6.72 6.82 31.27
N MET A 77 7.01 8.11 31.14
CA MET A 77 8.31 8.65 31.51
C MET A 77 8.55 8.60 33.01
N ALA A 78 7.51 8.77 33.82
CA ALA A 78 7.57 8.70 35.29
C ALA A 78 7.64 7.26 35.82
N ASP A 79 7.17 6.26 35.05
CA ASP A 79 7.19 4.86 35.48
C ASP A 79 8.53 4.21 35.13
N SER A 80 9.24 3.76 36.18
CA SER A 80 10.53 3.05 36.05
C SER A 80 10.41 1.65 35.46
N ASN A 81 9.21 1.04 35.45
CA ASN A 81 8.98 -0.29 34.90
C ASN A 81 8.71 -0.25 33.37
N VAL A 82 8.50 0.92 32.78
CA VAL A 82 8.35 1.07 31.35
C VAL A 82 9.73 1.12 30.70
N PRO A 83 10.08 0.12 29.84
CA PRO A 83 11.39 0.08 29.19
C PRO A 83 11.61 1.31 28.28
N LYS A 84 12.79 1.90 28.36
CA LYS A 84 13.16 3.12 27.64
C LYS A 84 14.63 3.12 27.27
N ARG A 85 14.97 3.72 26.15
CA ARG A 85 16.37 4.03 25.83
C ARG A 85 16.86 5.26 26.58
N PRO A 86 18.17 5.38 26.82
CA PRO A 86 18.75 6.61 27.33
C PRO A 86 18.38 7.81 26.44
N GLY A 87 17.92 8.90 27.07
CA GLY A 87 17.52 10.13 26.39
C GLY A 87 16.12 10.11 25.77
N THR A 88 15.33 9.05 25.98
CA THR A 88 13.90 9.04 25.60
C THR A 88 13.13 10.09 26.37
N MET A 89 12.20 10.77 25.71
CA MET A 89 11.32 11.79 26.25
C MET A 89 9.87 11.49 25.90
N ALA A 90 8.93 12.12 26.59
CA ALA A 90 7.53 12.09 26.18
C ALA A 90 7.39 12.59 24.74
N GLY A 91 6.51 11.97 23.97
CA GLY A 91 6.39 12.21 22.54
C GLY A 91 7.31 11.38 21.64
N ASP A 92 8.26 10.61 22.17
CA ASP A 92 9.06 9.67 21.41
C ASP A 92 8.28 8.38 21.12
N ILE A 93 8.71 7.63 20.09
CA ILE A 93 8.11 6.34 19.73
C ILE A 93 8.35 5.32 20.84
N LYS A 94 7.28 4.76 21.37
CA LYS A 94 7.29 3.67 22.34
C LYS A 94 7.56 2.35 21.65
N ILE A 95 8.63 1.67 22.04
CA ILE A 95 9.11 0.43 21.46
C ILE A 95 8.71 -0.74 22.36
N TRP A 96 8.31 -1.83 21.74
CA TRP A 96 8.04 -3.08 22.41
C TRP A 96 9.35 -3.76 22.84
N ASP A 97 9.45 -4.09 24.13
CA ASP A 97 10.48 -4.93 24.71
C ASP A 97 10.15 -6.38 24.29
N ALA A 98 10.88 -6.89 23.32
CA ALA A 98 10.54 -8.14 22.66
C ALA A 98 10.98 -9.37 23.48
N ASN A 99 12.10 -9.27 24.18
CA ASN A 99 12.64 -10.36 25.02
C ASN A 99 12.21 -10.25 26.49
N GLY A 100 11.62 -9.10 26.89
CA GLY A 100 11.10 -8.88 28.25
C GLY A 100 12.18 -8.63 29.32
N ASP A 101 13.37 -8.16 28.90
CA ASP A 101 14.49 -7.93 29.83
C ASP A 101 14.43 -6.56 30.52
N GLY A 102 13.50 -5.70 30.15
CA GLY A 102 13.30 -4.36 30.69
C GLY A 102 14.18 -3.28 30.06
N GLU A 103 14.96 -3.62 29.05
CA GLU A 103 15.84 -2.71 28.31
C GLU A 103 15.47 -2.68 26.82
N ILE A 104 15.49 -1.51 26.20
CA ILE A 104 15.30 -1.40 24.76
C ILE A 104 16.66 -1.32 24.05
N ASN A 105 17.02 -2.40 23.38
CA ASN A 105 18.31 -2.55 22.69
C ASN A 105 18.18 -3.30 21.36
N SER A 106 19.28 -3.78 20.77
CA SER A 106 19.25 -4.48 19.47
C SER A 106 18.53 -5.82 19.51
N LEU A 107 18.35 -6.41 20.68
CA LEU A 107 17.62 -7.68 20.87
C LEU A 107 16.11 -7.49 20.63
N ASP A 108 15.57 -6.27 20.76
CA ASP A 108 14.14 -5.98 20.57
C ASP A 108 13.75 -5.76 19.11
N ARG A 109 14.68 -5.93 18.17
CA ARG A 109 14.33 -5.92 16.76
C ARG A 109 13.72 -7.24 16.38
N ILE A 110 12.56 -7.17 15.72
CA ILE A 110 11.85 -8.35 15.23
C ILE A 110 11.83 -8.36 13.69
N ARG A 111 11.93 -9.55 13.12
CA ARG A 111 11.79 -9.76 11.69
C ARG A 111 10.34 -9.52 11.27
N GLN A 112 10.13 -8.82 10.16
CA GLN A 112 8.79 -8.46 9.70
C GLN A 112 8.23 -9.55 8.77
N ASP A 113 6.92 -9.82 8.87
CA ASP A 113 6.22 -10.81 8.03
C ASP A 113 5.68 -10.23 6.72
N LEU A 114 5.66 -8.91 6.60
CA LEU A 114 5.21 -8.21 5.41
C LEU A 114 6.34 -7.37 4.81
N THR A 115 6.35 -7.31 3.49
CA THR A 115 7.27 -6.51 2.68
C THR A 115 6.48 -5.57 1.78
N ASP A 116 7.15 -4.85 0.90
CA ASP A 116 6.56 -4.04 -0.16
C ASP A 116 6.03 -4.87 -1.35
N ILE A 117 6.20 -6.20 -1.29
CA ILE A 117 5.63 -7.13 -2.27
C ILE A 117 4.30 -7.66 -1.73
N PRO A 118 3.17 -7.42 -2.43
CA PRO A 118 1.87 -7.89 -1.97
C PRO A 118 1.78 -9.43 -2.03
N GLN A 119 1.28 -10.03 -0.95
CA GLN A 119 0.97 -11.46 -0.94
C GLN A 119 -0.39 -11.76 -1.58
N ILE A 120 -1.27 -10.78 -1.67
CA ILE A 120 -2.59 -10.91 -2.30
C ILE A 120 -2.73 -9.86 -3.38
N VAL A 121 -3.10 -10.31 -4.59
CA VAL A 121 -3.47 -9.45 -5.71
C VAL A 121 -4.79 -9.96 -6.29
N TYR A 122 -5.70 -9.05 -6.61
CA TYR A 122 -6.99 -9.41 -7.20
C TYR A 122 -7.48 -8.36 -8.18
N GLY A 123 -8.29 -8.82 -9.13
CA GLY A 123 -8.91 -7.96 -10.13
C GLY A 123 -10.30 -8.44 -10.50
N VAL A 124 -11.17 -7.50 -10.86
CA VAL A 124 -12.51 -7.79 -11.37
C VAL A 124 -12.78 -6.92 -12.60
N ASN A 125 -13.14 -7.58 -13.69
CA ASN A 125 -13.61 -6.92 -14.92
C ASN A 125 -15.12 -7.09 -15.03
N LEU A 126 -15.82 -6.02 -15.33
CA LEU A 126 -17.24 -6.00 -15.63
C LEU A 126 -17.46 -5.35 -16.99
N GLY A 127 -18.13 -6.05 -17.88
CA GLY A 127 -18.58 -5.53 -19.19
C GLY A 127 -20.09 -5.65 -19.30
N ILE A 128 -20.75 -4.60 -19.76
CA ILE A 128 -22.20 -4.58 -20.01
C ILE A 128 -22.42 -3.95 -21.39
N THR A 129 -23.26 -4.57 -22.20
CA THR A 129 -23.80 -3.97 -23.42
C THR A 129 -25.31 -3.97 -23.33
N TRP A 130 -25.91 -2.80 -23.53
CA TRP A 130 -27.36 -2.61 -23.52
C TRP A 130 -27.77 -1.71 -24.69
N LYS A 131 -28.36 -2.33 -25.71
CA LYS A 131 -28.69 -1.66 -26.98
C LYS A 131 -27.43 -0.99 -27.56
N GLN A 132 -27.44 0.34 -27.65
CA GLN A 132 -26.34 1.14 -28.17
C GLN A 132 -25.31 1.55 -27.11
N PHE A 133 -25.58 1.27 -25.84
CA PHE A 133 -24.67 1.59 -24.72
C PHE A 133 -23.77 0.41 -24.40
N ASP A 134 -22.54 0.72 -24.07
CA ASP A 134 -21.58 -0.21 -23.49
C ASP A 134 -20.92 0.41 -22.25
N LEU A 135 -20.65 -0.43 -21.26
CA LEU A 135 -19.95 -0.08 -20.03
C LEU A 135 -18.86 -1.11 -19.77
N SER A 136 -17.66 -0.64 -19.48
CA SER A 136 -16.54 -1.46 -19.07
C SER A 136 -15.96 -0.91 -17.76
N LEU A 137 -15.75 -1.78 -16.77
CA LEU A 137 -15.14 -1.42 -15.48
C LEU A 137 -14.03 -2.41 -15.16
N LEU A 138 -12.89 -1.89 -14.70
CA LEU A 138 -11.79 -2.66 -14.15
C LEU A 138 -11.54 -2.22 -12.71
N PHE A 139 -11.74 -3.15 -11.78
CA PHE A 139 -11.33 -3.01 -10.39
C PHE A 139 -10.05 -3.81 -10.15
N GLN A 140 -9.16 -3.25 -9.35
CA GLN A 140 -7.92 -3.90 -8.94
C GLN A 140 -7.66 -3.64 -7.46
N GLY A 141 -7.05 -4.60 -6.80
CA GLY A 141 -6.64 -4.45 -5.42
C GLY A 141 -5.47 -5.33 -5.06
N GLN A 142 -4.86 -4.98 -3.92
CA GLN A 142 -3.82 -5.76 -3.28
C GLN A 142 -4.00 -5.74 -1.77
N ALA A 143 -3.41 -6.73 -1.09
CA ALA A 143 -3.42 -6.80 0.37
C ALA A 143 -2.21 -7.57 0.89
N LYS A 144 -2.02 -7.56 2.22
CA LYS A 144 -0.84 -8.11 2.89
C LYS A 144 0.47 -7.54 2.31
N VAL A 145 0.56 -6.23 2.32
CA VAL A 145 1.68 -5.44 1.80
C VAL A 145 1.85 -4.20 2.67
N ILE A 146 3.08 -3.78 2.87
CA ILE A 146 3.42 -2.55 3.56
C ILE A 146 4.25 -1.65 2.65
N ASN A 147 4.11 -0.35 2.86
CA ASN A 147 5.03 0.64 2.34
C ASN A 147 5.73 1.32 3.50
N THR A 148 7.04 1.49 3.39
CA THR A 148 7.82 2.20 4.42
C THR A 148 8.05 3.64 3.97
N ILE A 149 7.55 4.59 4.74
CA ILE A 149 7.80 6.02 4.51
C ILE A 149 9.22 6.35 4.96
N GLN A 150 9.95 7.11 4.15
CA GLN A 150 11.28 7.57 4.52
C GLN A 150 11.19 8.62 5.65
N GLU A 151 12.12 8.52 6.58
CA GLU A 151 12.22 9.38 7.77
C GLU A 151 12.29 10.88 7.43
N THR A 152 12.98 11.25 6.36
CA THR A 152 13.15 12.64 5.91
C THR A 152 11.84 13.38 5.60
N TRP A 153 10.73 12.65 5.41
CA TRP A 153 9.39 13.21 5.16
C TRP A 153 8.58 13.44 6.42
N VAL A 154 9.01 12.83 7.48
CA VAL A 154 8.30 12.83 8.76
C VAL A 154 9.15 13.41 9.90
N ASP A 155 10.46 13.50 9.71
CA ASP A 155 11.39 14.18 10.63
C ASP A 155 12.56 14.80 9.84
N PRO A 156 12.48 16.07 9.46
CA PRO A 156 13.55 16.77 8.76
C PRO A 156 14.83 16.95 9.60
N SER A 157 14.77 16.75 10.94
CA SER A 157 15.94 16.81 11.82
C SER A 157 16.84 15.58 11.68
N SER A 158 16.39 14.52 11.01
CA SER A 158 17.16 13.29 10.79
C SER A 158 18.29 13.43 9.74
N GLY A 159 18.59 14.64 9.31
CA GLY A 159 19.72 14.97 8.40
C GLY A 159 19.32 15.08 6.93
N GLY A 160 18.04 15.17 6.62
CA GLY A 160 17.50 15.35 5.28
C GLY A 160 17.03 16.80 5.01
N ALA A 161 17.01 17.17 3.73
CA ALA A 161 16.43 18.44 3.26
C ALA A 161 14.91 18.30 3.02
N GLY A 162 14.24 17.44 3.77
CA GLY A 162 12.82 17.17 3.62
C GLY A 162 11.92 18.23 4.28
N ASN A 163 10.72 18.36 3.76
CA ASN A 163 9.66 19.14 4.40
C ASN A 163 8.70 18.19 5.11
N LEU A 164 8.18 18.61 6.26
CA LEU A 164 7.12 17.87 6.95
C LEU A 164 5.87 17.80 6.08
N MET A 165 5.28 16.63 6.05
CA MET A 165 3.98 16.42 5.42
C MET A 165 2.88 16.99 6.32
N GLN A 166 1.88 17.66 5.74
CA GLN A 166 0.79 18.29 6.49
C GLN A 166 0.07 17.30 7.41
N TRP A 167 -0.30 16.11 6.87
CA TRP A 167 -0.99 15.06 7.65
C TRP A 167 -0.19 14.55 8.86
N TRP A 168 1.15 14.77 8.87
CA TRP A 168 1.98 14.42 10.01
C TRP A 168 1.90 15.50 11.09
N THR A 169 1.98 16.76 10.71
CA THR A 169 1.96 17.88 11.65
C THR A 169 0.61 18.10 12.31
N GLU A 170 -0.48 17.73 11.65
CA GLU A 170 -1.84 17.89 12.17
C GLU A 170 -2.12 17.03 13.40
N ASP A 171 -1.40 15.92 13.57
CA ASP A 171 -1.60 14.97 14.68
C ASP A 171 -0.29 14.61 15.38
N MET A 172 0.63 15.56 15.40
CA MET A 172 1.93 15.40 16.04
C MET A 172 1.81 15.64 17.55
N TRP A 173 2.52 14.84 18.34
CA TRP A 173 2.65 15.06 19.76
C TRP A 173 3.39 16.39 20.03
N THR A 174 2.80 17.23 20.86
CA THR A 174 3.41 18.44 21.43
C THR A 174 2.98 18.58 22.89
N PRO A 175 3.62 19.42 23.70
CA PRO A 175 3.15 19.70 25.07
C PRO A 175 1.71 20.20 25.13
N GLU A 176 1.20 20.82 24.07
CA GLU A 176 -0.18 21.31 23.92
C GLU A 176 -1.12 20.26 23.31
N ASN A 177 -0.56 19.20 22.68
CA ASN A 177 -1.30 18.09 22.06
C ASN A 177 -0.71 16.75 22.50
N THR A 178 -0.91 16.37 23.74
CA THR A 178 -0.35 15.16 24.35
C THR A 178 -0.97 13.86 23.84
N ASP A 179 -2.13 13.95 23.18
CA ASP A 179 -2.86 12.83 22.58
C ASP A 179 -2.46 12.60 21.10
N GLY A 180 -1.51 13.37 20.58
CA GLY A 180 -1.01 13.24 19.21
C GLY A 180 -0.49 11.83 18.93
N THR A 181 -0.86 11.25 17.78
CA THR A 181 -0.46 9.88 17.39
C THR A 181 0.85 9.85 16.60
N LYS A 182 1.39 11.00 16.21
CA LYS A 182 2.69 11.12 15.56
C LYS A 182 3.74 11.57 16.56
N PRO A 183 4.98 11.07 16.48
CA PRO A 183 6.02 11.44 17.42
C PRO A 183 6.37 12.91 17.32
N ARG A 184 6.92 13.44 18.41
CA ARG A 184 7.50 14.79 18.43
C ARG A 184 8.65 14.92 17.44
N LEU A 185 8.96 16.14 17.02
CA LEU A 185 10.12 16.44 16.19
C LEU A 185 11.44 16.29 16.94
N GLY A 186 12.49 15.94 16.19
CA GLY A 186 13.85 15.88 16.76
C GLY A 186 14.07 14.74 17.74
N THR A 187 13.28 13.67 17.61
CA THR A 187 13.43 12.51 18.49
C THR A 187 14.80 11.86 18.30
N PRO A 188 15.60 11.67 19.40
CA PRO A 188 16.83 10.93 19.35
C PRO A 188 16.59 9.42 19.08
N ASN A 189 15.41 8.92 19.38
CA ASN A 189 14.94 7.59 19.02
C ASN A 189 14.39 7.63 17.61
N LYS A 190 15.31 7.50 16.66
CA LYS A 190 15.03 7.60 15.24
C LYS A 190 13.79 6.79 14.85
N ILE A 191 12.88 7.45 14.20
CA ILE A 191 11.71 6.85 13.52
C ILE A 191 12.20 5.71 12.61
N ASN A 192 13.37 5.91 12.02
CA ASN A 192 14.04 4.96 11.16
C ASN A 192 14.40 3.66 11.92
N GLY A 193 14.10 2.54 11.32
CA GLY A 193 14.30 1.24 11.95
C GLY A 193 13.17 0.80 12.88
N THR A 194 12.08 1.57 12.98
CA THR A 194 10.85 1.16 13.66
C THR A 194 9.75 0.77 12.67
N THR A 195 8.74 0.05 13.13
CA THR A 195 7.54 -0.23 12.33
C THR A 195 6.59 0.97 12.24
N PHE A 196 6.92 2.08 12.87
CA PHE A 196 6.08 3.28 12.87
C PHE A 196 5.91 3.87 11.47
N THR A 197 6.93 3.75 10.62
CA THR A 197 6.92 4.17 9.23
C THR A 197 6.32 3.14 8.26
N ASN A 198 5.98 1.96 8.75
CA ASN A 198 5.35 0.92 7.95
C ASN A 198 3.85 1.19 7.84
N ILE A 199 3.38 1.55 6.67
CA ILE A 199 1.97 1.82 6.41
C ILE A 199 1.38 0.66 5.62
N ASN A 200 0.16 0.27 5.97
CA ASN A 200 -0.59 -0.72 5.20
C ASN A 200 -0.88 -0.16 3.80
N ALA A 201 -0.29 -0.77 2.78
CA ALA A 201 -0.46 -0.39 1.38
C ALA A 201 -1.54 -1.22 0.65
N ALA A 202 -2.43 -1.86 1.40
CA ALA A 202 -3.60 -2.51 0.82
C ALA A 202 -4.53 -1.47 0.20
N PHE A 203 -5.09 -1.80 -0.96
CA PHE A 203 -6.05 -0.94 -1.64
C PHE A 203 -7.09 -1.74 -2.44
N PHE A 204 -8.18 -1.06 -2.77
CA PHE A 204 -9.16 -1.43 -3.78
C PHE A 204 -9.46 -0.21 -4.65
N LYS A 205 -9.20 -0.30 -5.95
CA LYS A 205 -9.30 0.82 -6.91
C LYS A 205 -10.23 0.52 -8.07
N LEU A 206 -10.96 1.54 -8.53
CA LEU A 206 -11.50 1.58 -9.87
C LEU A 206 -10.41 2.11 -10.81
N LYS A 207 -9.71 1.18 -11.46
CA LYS A 207 -8.57 1.47 -12.33
C LYS A 207 -9.00 2.07 -13.65
N ASN A 208 -10.01 1.47 -14.28
CA ASN A 208 -10.56 1.94 -15.53
C ASN A 208 -12.09 1.88 -15.49
N ALA A 209 -12.72 2.89 -16.05
CA ALA A 209 -14.13 2.88 -16.39
C ALA A 209 -14.31 3.52 -17.76
N GLU A 210 -15.14 2.93 -18.59
CA GLU A 210 -15.51 3.49 -19.88
C GLU A 210 -16.99 3.26 -20.12
N ILE A 211 -17.70 4.31 -20.52
CA ILE A 211 -19.07 4.24 -21.01
C ILE A 211 -19.09 4.75 -22.44
N GLY A 212 -19.65 3.95 -23.34
CA GLY A 212 -19.75 4.26 -24.77
C GLY A 212 -21.19 4.27 -25.26
N TYR A 213 -21.41 5.02 -26.31
CA TYR A 213 -22.64 5.05 -27.05
C TYR A 213 -22.35 4.92 -28.54
N THR A 214 -22.83 3.85 -29.17
CA THR A 214 -22.72 3.62 -30.62
C THR A 214 -23.94 4.22 -31.33
N LEU A 215 -23.71 5.06 -32.30
CA LEU A 215 -24.79 5.70 -33.04
C LEU A 215 -25.69 4.66 -33.75
N PRO A 216 -27.02 4.83 -33.72
CA PRO A 216 -27.96 3.97 -34.45
C PRO A 216 -27.67 3.92 -35.94
N VAL A 217 -27.99 2.78 -36.60
CA VAL A 217 -27.75 2.56 -38.01
C VAL A 217 -28.31 3.70 -38.86
N ALA A 218 -29.57 4.12 -38.62
CA ALA A 218 -30.21 5.20 -39.35
C ALA A 218 -29.45 6.55 -39.28
N VAL A 219 -28.72 6.83 -38.22
CA VAL A 219 -27.89 8.04 -38.10
C VAL A 219 -26.57 7.84 -38.84
N ARG A 220 -25.94 6.68 -38.73
CA ARG A 220 -24.67 6.37 -39.38
C ARG A 220 -24.77 6.40 -40.90
N GLU A 221 -25.86 5.84 -41.44
CA GLU A 221 -26.16 5.88 -42.89
C GLU A 221 -26.34 7.31 -43.39
N LYS A 222 -27.01 8.19 -42.65
CA LYS A 222 -27.18 9.59 -43.02
C LYS A 222 -25.87 10.38 -43.12
N ILE A 223 -24.90 10.03 -42.30
CA ILE A 223 -23.59 10.71 -42.26
C ILE A 223 -22.51 9.96 -43.04
N GLY A 224 -22.87 8.83 -43.72
CA GLY A 224 -21.98 8.09 -44.59
C GLY A 224 -20.85 7.34 -43.90
N VAL A 225 -21.06 6.85 -42.63
CA VAL A 225 -20.05 6.11 -41.90
C VAL A 225 -20.53 4.69 -41.57
N ALA A 226 -19.61 3.73 -41.60
CA ALA A 226 -19.90 2.34 -41.27
C ALA A 226 -20.13 2.17 -39.75
N ASN A 227 -19.34 2.84 -38.90
CA ASN A 227 -19.53 2.86 -37.48
C ASN A 227 -19.16 4.23 -36.88
N ALA A 228 -19.85 4.62 -35.81
CA ALA A 228 -19.51 5.80 -35.00
C ALA A 228 -19.88 5.55 -33.55
N ARG A 229 -18.90 5.69 -32.66
CA ARG A 229 -19.04 5.52 -31.19
C ARG A 229 -18.44 6.71 -30.47
N VAL A 230 -19.21 7.31 -29.57
CA VAL A 230 -18.73 8.34 -28.65
C VAL A 230 -18.56 7.68 -27.28
N TYR A 231 -17.49 7.97 -26.58
CA TYR A 231 -17.24 7.38 -25.26
C TYR A 231 -16.59 8.37 -24.29
N LEU A 232 -16.87 8.15 -23.01
CA LEU A 232 -16.20 8.78 -21.89
C LEU A 232 -15.43 7.70 -21.14
N SER A 233 -14.14 7.89 -20.97
CA SER A 233 -13.30 6.97 -20.20
C SER A 233 -12.57 7.67 -19.07
N GLY A 234 -12.24 6.92 -18.04
CA GLY A 234 -11.45 7.41 -16.93
C GLY A 234 -10.53 6.36 -16.36
N THR A 235 -9.39 6.79 -15.87
CA THR A 235 -8.41 5.94 -15.17
C THR A 235 -8.14 6.45 -13.76
N ASN A 236 -7.86 5.53 -12.82
CA ASN A 236 -7.58 5.82 -11.41
C ASN A 236 -8.67 6.70 -10.77
N LEU A 237 -9.95 6.35 -10.99
CA LEU A 237 -11.08 7.21 -10.64
C LEU A 237 -11.29 7.31 -9.13
N PHE A 238 -11.14 6.21 -8.41
CA PHE A 238 -11.13 6.24 -6.95
C PHE A 238 -10.28 5.11 -6.36
N SER A 239 -9.86 5.31 -5.11
CA SER A 239 -9.13 4.34 -4.30
C SER A 239 -9.75 4.29 -2.90
N PHE A 240 -9.90 3.07 -2.37
CA PHE A 240 -10.07 2.80 -0.95
C PHE A 240 -8.75 2.23 -0.44
N ASP A 241 -8.06 2.96 0.42
CA ASP A 241 -6.75 2.58 0.95
C ASP A 241 -6.48 3.28 2.29
N HIS A 242 -5.42 2.83 2.97
CA HIS A 242 -4.98 3.38 4.26
C HIS A 242 -4.05 4.60 4.12
N MET A 243 -3.64 4.94 2.90
CA MET A 243 -2.74 6.05 2.60
C MET A 243 -3.48 7.31 2.13
N ARG A 244 -4.80 7.24 2.11
CA ARG A 244 -5.67 8.34 1.73
C ARG A 244 -5.44 9.56 2.64
N GLY A 245 -5.21 10.72 2.03
CA GLY A 245 -4.89 11.95 2.75
C GLY A 245 -3.41 12.18 2.97
N MET A 246 -2.57 11.17 2.78
CA MET A 246 -1.11 11.31 2.90
C MET A 246 -0.45 11.89 1.64
N GLY A 247 -1.19 12.01 0.53
CA GLY A 247 -0.63 12.44 -0.75
C GLY A 247 0.25 11.39 -1.43
N ILE A 248 0.15 10.13 -1.00
CA ILE A 248 0.93 9.00 -1.50
C ILE A 248 -0.03 7.94 -2.05
N ASP A 249 0.27 7.40 -3.23
CA ASP A 249 -0.50 6.32 -3.81
C ASP A 249 0.05 4.96 -3.36
N PRO A 250 -0.82 4.01 -2.90
CA PRO A 250 -0.36 2.71 -2.43
C PRO A 250 0.28 1.81 -3.50
N GLU A 251 0.11 2.13 -4.80
CA GLU A 251 0.79 1.42 -5.90
C GLU A 251 2.16 2.00 -6.21
N ALA A 252 2.47 3.19 -5.71
CA ALA A 252 3.80 3.74 -5.88
C ALA A 252 4.77 2.91 -5.03
N THR A 253 5.51 1.97 -5.60
CA THR A 253 6.47 1.08 -4.94
C THR A 253 7.89 1.49 -5.24
N GLY A 254 8.82 1.09 -4.37
CA GLY A 254 10.26 1.21 -4.59
C GLY A 254 10.96 2.27 -3.76
N SER A 255 12.26 2.38 -3.94
CA SER A 255 13.17 3.30 -3.22
C SER A 255 12.83 4.79 -3.33
N GLY A 256 11.80 5.12 -4.07
CA GLY A 256 11.26 6.47 -4.26
C GLY A 256 10.21 6.91 -3.23
N TYR A 257 9.90 6.10 -2.22
CA TYR A 257 8.90 6.45 -1.19
C TYR A 257 9.25 7.66 -0.35
N GLY A 258 10.39 8.21 -0.55
CA GLY A 258 10.68 9.50 -0.05
C GLY A 258 9.91 10.66 -0.72
N GLY A 259 8.72 10.41 -1.38
CA GLY A 259 7.94 11.43 -2.09
C GLY A 259 8.51 11.85 -3.44
N TRP A 260 9.50 11.12 -3.93
CA TRP A 260 10.07 11.30 -5.26
C TRP A 260 9.26 10.58 -6.35
N ALA A 261 8.40 9.62 -5.97
CA ALA A 261 7.54 8.92 -6.91
C ALA A 261 6.33 9.79 -7.27
N LEU A 262 6.09 9.96 -8.56
CA LEU A 262 4.87 10.60 -9.04
C LEU A 262 3.68 9.64 -8.84
N ASN A 263 2.65 10.13 -8.18
CA ASN A 263 1.41 9.38 -8.04
C ASN A 263 0.74 9.17 -9.42
N PRO A 264 0.13 8.00 -9.66
CA PRO A 264 -0.69 7.79 -10.84
C PRO A 264 -1.77 8.86 -10.97
N GLN A 265 -1.82 9.49 -12.14
CA GLN A 265 -2.77 10.56 -12.39
C GLN A 265 -4.19 10.01 -12.61
N ARG A 266 -5.19 10.75 -12.13
CA ARG A 266 -6.58 10.55 -12.55
C ARG A 266 -6.77 11.22 -13.90
N LEU A 267 -7.19 10.45 -14.90
CA LEU A 267 -7.47 10.95 -16.23
C LEU A 267 -8.94 10.74 -16.58
N ILE A 268 -9.52 11.71 -17.27
CA ILE A 268 -10.86 11.62 -17.86
C ILE A 268 -10.74 12.05 -19.32
N ASN A 269 -11.17 11.18 -20.23
CA ASN A 269 -11.08 11.40 -21.65
C ASN A 269 -12.46 11.30 -22.29
N LEU A 270 -12.75 12.20 -23.22
CA LEU A 270 -13.84 12.08 -24.16
C LEU A 270 -13.27 11.69 -25.52
N GLY A 271 -13.80 10.64 -26.14
CA GLY A 271 -13.30 10.15 -27.40
C GLY A 271 -14.40 9.82 -28.38
N VAL A 272 -14.02 9.78 -29.65
CA VAL A 272 -14.90 9.40 -30.79
C VAL A 272 -14.13 8.42 -31.65
N ASN A 273 -14.77 7.27 -31.96
CA ASN A 273 -14.28 6.30 -32.93
C ASN A 273 -15.20 6.32 -34.13
N VAL A 274 -14.63 6.49 -35.32
CA VAL A 274 -15.36 6.50 -36.59
C VAL A 274 -14.70 5.53 -37.55
N SER A 275 -15.51 4.70 -38.22
CA SER A 275 -15.10 3.83 -39.34
C SER A 275 -15.92 4.15 -40.57
N PHE A 276 -15.27 4.22 -41.72
CA PHE A 276 -15.87 4.56 -43.01
C PHE A 276 -16.07 3.31 -43.86
#